data_3afe008efa6954daae8d395427a973d5
#
_entry.id   3afe008efa6954daae8d395427a973d5
#
_cell.length_a   1.000
_cell.length_b   1.000
_cell.length_c   1.000
_cell.angle_alpha   90.00
_cell.angle_beta   90.00
_cell.angle_gamma   90.00
#
_symmetry.space_group_name_H-M   'P 1'
#
loop_
_entity.id
_entity.type
_entity.pdbx_description
1 polymer ?
#
loop_
_entity_poly.entity_id
_entity_poly.type
_entity_poly.pdbx_seq_one_letter_code
_entity_poly.pdbx_strand_id
1 'polypeptide(L)'
;MNTADHLKWTEIEHLPEWDEEFYDVYTARKHGKWVMLKTLKPALRDDPAAREMIEKEFEVRYNLAHPNIIMINDYEDVPGVGMSIITDDVYGDSLRKLIDKGEVDADIQHKIVTSLVDAISYIQTNHIVHHPIRPETIIFTEKIRNLKVIDVGFDQKKNLSPADASDDIYSFGLVLKEVLKATGDRSGHLHSVAERCTHPDPRHRYRDVPDLRMALAGNSNSRLYSVIIAFLAVMTLLLGWLCIKHPSF
;
A
#
# COMPACT_ATOMS: atom_id res chain seq x y z
N MET A 1 5.27 35.67 20.31
CA MET A 1 4.30 34.65 19.87
C MET A 1 3.07 35.38 19.36
N ASN A 2 2.76 35.26 18.09
CA ASN A 2 1.77 36.12 17.42
C ASN A 2 0.35 35.58 17.72
N THR A 3 -0.59 36.42 18.06
CA THR A 3 -1.99 36.04 18.40
C THR A 3 -2.70 35.28 17.26
N ALA A 4 -2.21 35.48 16.02
CA ALA A 4 -2.71 34.75 14.83
C ALA A 4 -2.35 33.27 14.83
N ASP A 5 -1.22 32.88 15.44
CA ASP A 5 -0.77 31.49 15.47
C ASP A 5 -1.61 30.64 16.44
N HIS A 6 -2.15 31.22 17.50
CA HIS A 6 -3.07 30.54 18.42
C HIS A 6 -4.44 30.19 17.81
N LEU A 7 -4.86 30.91 16.78
CA LEU A 7 -6.09 30.61 16.04
C LEU A 7 -5.88 29.57 14.94
N LYS A 8 -4.62 29.44 14.45
CA LYS A 8 -4.26 28.49 13.40
C LYS A 8 -4.14 27.07 13.94
N TRP A 9 -3.53 26.93 15.12
CA TRP A 9 -3.22 25.65 15.76
C TRP A 9 -3.91 25.52 17.11
N THR A 10 -4.66 24.44 17.31
CA THR A 10 -5.32 24.09 18.57
C THR A 10 -5.28 22.59 18.80
N GLU A 11 -5.52 22.18 20.04
CA GLU A 11 -5.64 20.76 20.44
C GLU A 11 -4.44 19.93 19.97
N ILE A 12 -3.22 20.41 20.21
CA ILE A 12 -1.98 19.69 19.88
C ILE A 12 -1.75 18.62 20.96
N GLU A 13 -1.72 17.35 20.58
CA GLU A 13 -1.55 16.21 21.46
C GLU A 13 -0.51 15.23 20.90
N HIS A 14 0.43 14.79 21.72
CA HIS A 14 1.43 13.79 21.36
C HIS A 14 0.81 12.39 21.29
N LEU A 15 1.17 11.61 20.28
CA LEU A 15 0.71 10.25 20.05
C LEU A 15 1.88 9.26 20.16
N PRO A 16 2.32 8.90 21.39
CA PRO A 16 3.54 8.09 21.56
C PRO A 16 3.49 6.72 20.89
N GLU A 17 2.28 6.16 20.69
CA GLU A 17 2.09 4.89 19.99
C GLU A 17 2.36 4.95 18.48
N TRP A 18 2.49 6.17 17.94
CA TRP A 18 2.80 6.43 16.53
C TRP A 18 4.22 6.92 16.31
N ASP A 19 5.00 7.08 17.41
CA ASP A 19 6.38 7.53 17.31
C ASP A 19 7.23 6.54 16.51
N GLU A 20 8.12 7.11 15.70
CA GLU A 20 9.11 6.38 14.91
C GLU A 20 10.51 6.54 15.55
N GLU A 21 11.52 5.89 14.95
CA GLU A 21 12.89 5.93 15.46
C GLU A 21 13.43 7.37 15.60
N PHE A 22 13.19 8.20 14.58
CA PHE A 22 13.70 9.58 14.50
C PHE A 22 12.64 10.65 14.73
N TYR A 23 11.37 10.26 14.77
CA TYR A 23 10.23 11.18 14.75
C TYR A 23 9.31 11.00 15.94
N ASP A 24 8.79 12.12 16.44
CA ASP A 24 7.60 12.18 17.28
C ASP A 24 6.39 12.51 16.42
N VAL A 25 5.24 11.90 16.73
CA VAL A 25 3.99 12.07 16.01
C VAL A 25 2.96 12.75 16.92
N TYR A 26 2.28 13.78 16.39
CA TYR A 26 1.23 14.50 17.09
C TYR A 26 -0.04 14.53 16.25
N THR A 27 -1.19 14.63 16.91
CA THR A 27 -2.42 15.14 16.30
C THR A 27 -2.62 16.61 16.70
N ALA A 28 -3.28 17.37 15.83
CA ALA A 28 -3.59 18.76 16.08
C ALA A 28 -4.78 19.22 15.23
N ARG A 29 -5.34 20.40 15.57
CA ARG A 29 -6.25 21.07 14.64
C ARG A 29 -5.57 22.26 13.98
N LYS A 30 -5.49 22.24 12.66
CA LYS A 30 -5.08 23.35 11.80
C LYS A 30 -6.33 24.01 11.20
N HIS A 31 -6.63 25.24 11.60
CA HIS A 31 -7.87 25.94 11.21
C HIS A 31 -9.16 25.11 11.47
N GLY A 32 -9.18 24.37 12.57
CA GLY A 32 -10.31 23.52 12.96
C GLY A 32 -10.39 22.14 12.29
N LYS A 33 -9.53 21.85 11.28
CA LYS A 33 -9.42 20.52 10.66
C LYS A 33 -8.36 19.68 11.40
N TRP A 34 -8.68 18.46 11.73
CA TRP A 34 -7.72 17.51 12.28
C TRP A 34 -6.63 17.18 11.26
N VAL A 35 -5.40 17.15 11.74
CA VAL A 35 -4.18 16.83 10.98
C VAL A 35 -3.24 16.01 11.86
N MET A 36 -2.35 15.25 11.22
CA MET A 36 -1.21 14.64 11.90
C MET A 36 0.05 15.45 11.61
N LEU A 37 0.92 15.52 12.61
CA LEU A 37 2.20 16.19 12.54
C LEU A 37 3.30 15.14 12.77
N LYS A 38 4.29 15.10 11.86
CA LYS A 38 5.50 14.29 12.01
C LYS A 38 6.68 15.25 12.15
N THR A 39 7.35 15.24 13.29
CA THR A 39 8.46 16.14 13.62
C THR A 39 9.67 15.37 14.11
N LEU A 40 10.88 15.92 13.96
CA LEU A 40 12.08 15.32 14.54
C LEU A 40 12.00 15.32 16.07
N LYS A 41 12.45 14.24 16.68
CA LYS A 41 12.64 14.16 18.14
C LYS A 41 13.50 15.32 18.62
N PRO A 42 13.27 15.89 19.81
CA PRO A 42 13.98 17.07 20.30
C PRO A 42 15.51 16.97 20.22
N ALA A 43 16.05 15.77 20.48
CA ALA A 43 17.50 15.52 20.43
C ALA A 43 18.10 15.60 19.01
N LEU A 44 17.28 15.51 17.95
CA LEU A 44 17.70 15.50 16.55
C LEU A 44 17.41 16.82 15.81
N ARG A 45 16.69 17.72 16.44
CA ARG A 45 16.26 18.99 15.79
C ARG A 45 17.42 19.88 15.34
N ASP A 46 18.56 19.80 16.01
CA ASP A 46 19.77 20.58 15.69
C ASP A 46 20.78 19.79 14.86
N ASP A 47 20.51 18.52 14.56
CA ASP A 47 21.34 17.71 13.68
C ASP A 47 21.05 18.05 12.20
N PRO A 48 22.06 18.56 11.45
CA PRO A 48 21.86 18.89 10.04
C PRO A 48 21.46 17.70 9.18
N ALA A 49 21.97 16.48 9.47
CA ALA A 49 21.63 15.29 8.70
C ALA A 49 20.17 14.86 8.93
N ALA A 50 19.68 14.98 10.17
CA ALA A 50 18.28 14.70 10.47
C ALA A 50 17.33 15.72 9.81
N ARG A 51 17.72 17.01 9.78
CA ARG A 51 16.96 18.04 9.07
C ARG A 51 16.89 17.77 7.57
N GLU A 52 18.02 17.48 6.94
CA GLU A 52 18.06 17.12 5.52
C GLU A 52 17.16 15.89 5.22
N MET A 53 17.13 14.92 6.13
CA MET A 53 16.31 13.72 5.99
C MET A 53 14.80 14.04 5.97
N ILE A 54 14.29 14.86 6.91
CA ILE A 54 12.86 15.22 6.96
C ILE A 54 12.47 16.13 5.80
N GLU A 55 13.33 17.05 5.41
CA GLU A 55 13.11 17.94 4.26
C GLU A 55 13.04 17.13 2.96
N LYS A 56 13.94 16.17 2.78
CA LYS A 56 13.91 15.26 1.63
C LYS A 56 12.67 14.38 1.61
N GLU A 57 12.25 13.85 2.76
CA GLU A 57 11.00 13.10 2.87
C GLU A 57 9.80 13.97 2.45
N PHE A 58 9.77 15.22 2.91
CA PHE A 58 8.73 16.17 2.49
C PHE A 58 8.75 16.39 0.97
N GLU A 59 9.90 16.72 0.38
CA GLU A 59 10.03 16.97 -1.06
C GLU A 59 9.57 15.79 -1.92
N VAL A 60 9.95 14.57 -1.52
CA VAL A 60 9.56 13.33 -2.22
C VAL A 60 8.05 13.10 -2.16
N ARG A 61 7.44 13.33 -1.00
CA ARG A 61 6.05 12.96 -0.73
C ARG A 61 5.03 14.05 -1.05
N TYR A 62 5.45 15.33 -1.06
CA TYR A 62 4.53 16.47 -1.21
C TYR A 62 3.73 16.44 -2.51
N ASN A 63 4.32 15.90 -3.59
CA ASN A 63 3.66 15.79 -4.89
C ASN A 63 2.91 14.47 -5.10
N LEU A 64 2.87 13.59 -4.09
CA LEU A 64 2.15 12.33 -4.20
C LEU A 64 0.65 12.54 -3.97
N ALA A 65 -0.15 12.16 -4.96
CA ALA A 65 -1.61 12.23 -4.89
C ALA A 65 -2.20 10.87 -5.29
N HIS A 66 -2.56 10.06 -4.30
CA HIS A 66 -3.19 8.76 -4.52
C HIS A 66 -4.23 8.47 -3.43
N PRO A 67 -5.42 7.92 -3.76
CA PRO A 67 -6.49 7.69 -2.79
C PRO A 67 -6.10 6.76 -1.64
N ASN A 68 -5.14 5.87 -1.86
CA ASN A 68 -4.69 4.88 -0.86
C ASN A 68 -3.34 5.23 -0.21
N ILE A 69 -2.84 6.44 -0.40
CA ILE A 69 -1.61 6.95 0.25
C ILE A 69 -2.01 8.20 1.04
N ILE A 70 -1.41 8.38 2.21
CA ILE A 70 -1.59 9.61 2.98
C ILE A 70 -0.94 10.78 2.25
N MET A 71 -1.68 11.87 2.10
CA MET A 71 -1.18 13.08 1.44
C MET A 71 -0.49 13.99 2.46
N ILE A 72 0.64 14.58 2.05
CA ILE A 72 1.26 15.67 2.76
C ILE A 72 0.60 16.97 2.32
N ASN A 73 0.17 17.76 3.31
CA ASN A 73 -0.49 19.03 3.08
C ASN A 73 0.48 20.22 3.16
N ASP A 74 1.49 20.12 4.03
CA ASP A 74 2.40 21.25 4.31
C ASP A 74 3.65 20.78 5.07
N TYR A 75 4.65 21.69 5.16
CA TYR A 75 5.83 21.56 6.03
C TYR A 75 6.11 22.91 6.66
N GLU A 76 5.82 23.07 7.95
CA GLU A 76 5.93 24.34 8.64
C GLU A 76 6.29 24.20 10.13
N ASP A 77 6.71 25.30 10.71
CA ASP A 77 7.01 25.38 12.15
C ASP A 77 5.70 25.46 12.95
N VAL A 78 5.45 24.45 13.77
CA VAL A 78 4.25 24.33 14.61
C VAL A 78 4.61 24.76 16.04
N PRO A 79 3.88 25.73 16.63
CA PRO A 79 4.19 26.26 17.96
C PRO A 79 4.27 25.15 19.03
N GLY A 80 5.41 25.05 19.69
CA GLY A 80 5.66 24.06 20.76
C GLY A 80 6.06 22.67 20.26
N VAL A 81 5.93 22.39 18.96
CA VAL A 81 6.29 21.12 18.33
C VAL A 81 7.57 21.24 17.49
N GLY A 82 7.67 22.30 16.69
CA GLY A 82 8.80 22.55 15.76
C GLY A 82 8.45 22.24 14.32
N MET A 83 9.46 22.25 13.43
CA MET A 83 9.28 21.96 12.02
C MET A 83 8.66 20.57 11.82
N SER A 84 7.52 20.53 11.14
CA SER A 84 6.69 19.34 11.05
C SER A 84 6.15 19.14 9.64
N ILE A 85 6.18 17.92 9.17
CA ILE A 85 5.39 17.46 8.03
C ILE A 85 3.94 17.33 8.50
N ILE A 86 3.03 17.96 7.77
CA ILE A 86 1.59 17.99 8.08
C ILE A 86 0.86 17.13 7.08
N THR A 87 0.12 16.14 7.58
CA THR A 87 -0.71 15.26 6.74
C THR A 87 -2.17 15.36 7.13
N ASP A 88 -3.04 14.81 6.29
CA ASP A 88 -4.41 14.54 6.71
C ASP A 88 -4.40 13.61 7.92
N ASP A 89 -5.32 13.83 8.84
CA ASP A 89 -5.56 12.88 9.92
C ASP A 89 -6.26 11.63 9.38
N VAL A 90 -5.74 10.47 9.75
CA VAL A 90 -6.27 9.18 9.33
C VAL A 90 -6.91 8.50 10.52
N TYR A 91 -8.15 8.88 10.83
CA TYR A 91 -8.94 8.18 11.84
C TYR A 91 -9.24 6.76 11.41
N GLY A 92 -8.72 5.80 12.16
CA GLY A 92 -8.97 4.39 11.91
C GLY A 92 -7.99 3.48 12.63
N ASP A 93 -8.18 2.19 12.45
CA ASP A 93 -7.30 1.18 13.03
C ASP A 93 -6.26 0.71 12.00
N SER A 94 -5.03 0.46 12.47
CA SER A 94 -4.04 -0.21 11.63
C SER A 94 -4.46 -1.65 11.33
N LEU A 95 -3.99 -2.19 10.20
CA LEU A 95 -4.23 -3.60 9.87
C LEU A 95 -3.71 -4.52 10.99
N ARG A 96 -2.60 -4.16 11.65
CA ARG A 96 -2.09 -4.90 12.82
C ARG A 96 -3.15 -4.97 13.91
N LYS A 97 -3.71 -3.84 14.29
CA LYS A 97 -4.73 -3.76 15.33
C LYS A 97 -6.00 -4.54 14.97
N LEU A 98 -6.40 -4.51 13.69
CA LEU A 98 -7.53 -5.30 13.19
C LEU A 98 -7.23 -6.81 13.23
N ILE A 99 -6.01 -7.22 12.89
CA ILE A 99 -5.56 -8.62 13.00
C ILE A 99 -5.62 -9.07 14.47
N ASP A 100 -5.07 -8.27 15.38
CA ASP A 100 -4.99 -8.60 16.81
C ASP A 100 -6.38 -8.68 17.47
N LYS A 101 -7.32 -7.87 16.99
CA LYS A 101 -8.74 -7.92 17.41
C LYS A 101 -9.55 -9.05 16.76
N GLY A 102 -9.03 -9.69 15.71
CA GLY A 102 -9.79 -10.66 14.91
C GLY A 102 -10.90 -10.02 14.07
N GLU A 103 -10.73 -8.76 13.66
CA GLU A 103 -11.71 -7.97 12.90
C GLU A 103 -11.41 -7.91 11.40
N VAL A 104 -10.50 -8.75 10.92
CA VAL A 104 -10.16 -8.84 9.48
C VAL A 104 -11.21 -9.68 8.77
N ASP A 105 -11.92 -9.07 7.84
CA ASP A 105 -12.97 -9.68 7.04
C ASP A 105 -12.62 -9.75 5.54
N ALA A 106 -13.55 -10.26 4.73
CA ALA A 106 -13.37 -10.38 3.29
C ALA A 106 -13.25 -9.01 2.57
N ASP A 107 -13.84 -7.93 3.11
CA ASP A 107 -13.71 -6.58 2.55
C ASP A 107 -12.28 -6.06 2.74
N ILE A 108 -11.72 -6.24 3.93
CA ILE A 108 -10.32 -5.90 4.22
C ILE A 108 -9.39 -6.72 3.31
N GLN A 109 -9.59 -8.04 3.21
CA GLN A 109 -8.80 -8.88 2.31
C GLN A 109 -8.89 -8.40 0.86
N HIS A 110 -10.08 -8.06 0.38
CA HIS A 110 -10.27 -7.53 -0.98
C HIS A 110 -9.49 -6.21 -1.18
N LYS A 111 -9.53 -5.29 -0.21
CA LYS A 111 -8.78 -4.02 -0.28
C LYS A 111 -7.26 -4.23 -0.25
N ILE A 112 -6.78 -5.26 0.45
CA ILE A 112 -5.34 -5.62 0.38
C ILE A 112 -4.96 -6.08 -1.04
N VAL A 113 -5.75 -6.92 -1.69
CA VAL A 113 -5.41 -7.42 -3.04
C VAL A 113 -5.69 -6.42 -4.17
N THR A 114 -6.42 -5.34 -3.88
CA THR A 114 -6.74 -4.29 -4.87
C THR A 114 -6.06 -2.96 -4.52
N SER A 115 -6.53 -2.29 -3.48
CA SER A 115 -6.11 -0.93 -3.12
C SER A 115 -4.65 -0.83 -2.69
N LEU A 116 -4.12 -1.83 -1.97
CA LEU A 116 -2.71 -1.84 -1.60
C LEU A 116 -1.83 -2.06 -2.84
N VAL A 117 -2.22 -2.95 -3.74
CA VAL A 117 -1.50 -3.17 -5.01
C VAL A 117 -1.55 -1.93 -5.90
N ASP A 118 -2.66 -1.17 -5.88
CA ASP A 118 -2.75 0.11 -6.58
C ASP A 118 -1.79 1.15 -5.99
N ALA A 119 -1.69 1.23 -4.67
CA ALA A 119 -0.74 2.11 -3.99
C ALA A 119 0.72 1.75 -4.34
N ILE A 120 1.09 0.46 -4.27
CA ILE A 120 2.43 -0.02 -4.64
C ILE A 120 2.74 0.31 -6.10
N SER A 121 1.80 0.08 -7.01
CA SER A 121 1.96 0.41 -8.43
C SER A 121 2.24 1.91 -8.63
N TYR A 122 1.51 2.76 -7.90
CA TYR A 122 1.69 4.21 -7.95
C TYR A 122 3.08 4.63 -7.43
N ILE A 123 3.51 4.07 -6.30
CA ILE A 123 4.83 4.31 -5.69
C ILE A 123 5.93 3.94 -6.70
N GLN A 124 5.87 2.74 -7.30
CA GLN A 124 6.85 2.28 -8.28
C GLN A 124 6.86 3.14 -9.55
N THR A 125 5.69 3.54 -10.05
CA THR A 125 5.57 4.40 -11.23
C THR A 125 6.20 5.79 -11.00
N ASN A 126 6.15 6.29 -9.77
CA ASN A 126 6.79 7.56 -9.39
C ASN A 126 8.25 7.38 -8.93
N HIS A 127 8.82 6.18 -9.08
CA HIS A 127 10.22 5.87 -8.72
C HIS A 127 10.57 6.16 -7.26
N ILE A 128 9.61 5.98 -6.35
CA ILE A 128 9.77 6.25 -4.93
C ILE A 128 10.32 5.02 -4.23
N VAL A 129 11.34 5.23 -3.41
CA VAL A 129 11.84 4.25 -2.45
C VAL A 129 11.10 4.48 -1.14
N HIS A 130 10.52 3.43 -0.59
CA HIS A 130 9.77 3.53 0.65
C HIS A 130 10.22 2.46 1.65
N HIS A 131 9.84 2.64 2.91
CA HIS A 131 10.03 1.61 3.92
C HIS A 131 9.20 0.36 3.60
N PRO A 132 9.62 -0.84 4.06
CA PRO A 132 8.85 -2.05 3.86
C PRO A 132 7.42 -1.87 4.34
N ILE A 133 6.46 -2.19 3.48
CA ILE A 133 5.03 -2.15 3.82
C ILE A 133 4.75 -3.20 4.89
N ARG A 134 4.09 -2.79 5.97
CA ARG A 134 3.80 -3.61 7.14
C ARG A 134 2.34 -3.40 7.59
N PRO A 135 1.74 -4.35 8.30
CA PRO A 135 0.39 -4.18 8.83
C PRO A 135 0.23 -2.94 9.72
N GLU A 136 1.29 -2.48 10.38
CA GLU A 136 1.31 -1.29 11.23
C GLU A 136 1.15 0.01 10.42
N THR A 137 1.64 0.06 9.19
CA THR A 137 1.63 1.24 8.30
C THR A 137 0.46 1.26 7.31
N ILE A 138 -0.47 0.31 7.43
CA ILE A 138 -1.70 0.24 6.64
C ILE A 138 -2.87 0.56 7.56
N ILE A 139 -3.53 1.69 7.33
CA ILE A 139 -4.67 2.15 8.13
C ILE A 139 -5.97 1.93 7.36
N PHE A 140 -6.99 1.46 8.06
CA PHE A 140 -8.36 1.39 7.56
C PHE A 140 -9.20 2.47 8.25
N THR A 141 -9.69 3.44 7.48
CA THR A 141 -10.48 4.56 8.02
C THR A 141 -11.80 4.09 8.60
N GLU A 142 -12.28 4.73 9.70
CA GLU A 142 -13.42 4.25 10.48
C GLU A 142 -14.71 4.04 9.67
N LYS A 143 -15.18 5.05 8.94
CA LYS A 143 -16.53 5.01 8.36
C LYS A 143 -16.69 4.08 7.17
N ILE A 144 -15.77 4.17 6.21
CA ILE A 144 -15.86 3.47 4.93
C ILE A 144 -14.73 2.46 4.73
N ARG A 145 -13.90 2.31 5.75
CA ARG A 145 -12.75 1.39 5.77
C ARG A 145 -11.85 1.56 4.53
N ASN A 146 -11.63 2.80 4.09
CA ASN A 146 -10.64 3.05 3.05
C ASN A 146 -9.26 2.70 3.55
N LEU A 147 -8.52 1.96 2.73
CA LEU A 147 -7.12 1.67 2.98
C LEU A 147 -6.27 2.91 2.72
N LYS A 148 -5.38 3.24 3.66
CA LYS A 148 -4.36 4.28 3.54
C LYS A 148 -3.00 3.73 3.97
N VAL A 149 -1.98 3.90 3.13
CA VAL A 149 -0.58 3.65 3.51
C VAL A 149 0.00 4.95 4.04
N ILE A 150 0.54 4.93 5.26
CA ILE A 150 0.96 6.14 5.97
C ILE A 150 2.45 6.41 5.89
N ASP A 151 3.28 5.38 5.78
CA ASP A 151 4.75 5.50 5.74
C ASP A 151 5.24 5.25 4.31
N VAL A 152 5.14 6.28 3.46
CA VAL A 152 5.47 6.18 2.04
C VAL A 152 6.50 7.23 1.66
N GLY A 153 7.66 6.75 1.23
CA GLY A 153 8.65 7.57 0.55
C GLY A 153 9.62 8.32 1.45
N PHE A 154 10.87 7.91 1.42
CA PHE A 154 12.00 8.61 2.03
C PHE A 154 13.06 9.00 0.98
N ASP A 155 12.97 8.46 -0.23
CA ASP A 155 13.87 8.79 -1.34
C ASP A 155 13.17 8.64 -2.69
N GLN A 156 13.67 9.33 -3.70
CA GLN A 156 13.23 9.19 -5.08
C GLN A 156 14.43 8.93 -5.98
N LYS A 157 14.39 7.84 -6.73
CA LYS A 157 15.43 7.47 -7.69
C LYS A 157 15.04 7.89 -9.10
N LYS A 158 16.03 8.14 -9.97
CA LYS A 158 15.75 8.35 -11.41
C LYS A 158 15.04 7.15 -12.02
N ASN A 159 15.42 5.93 -11.61
CA ASN A 159 14.77 4.67 -11.97
C ASN A 159 14.87 3.71 -10.77
N LEU A 160 13.81 3.01 -10.45
CA LEU A 160 13.85 1.91 -9.48
C LEU A 160 14.65 0.74 -10.07
N SER A 161 15.40 0.07 -9.23
CA SER A 161 16.05 -1.19 -9.60
C SER A 161 15.06 -2.36 -9.55
N PRO A 162 15.32 -3.46 -10.26
CA PRO A 162 14.53 -4.68 -10.11
C PRO A 162 14.48 -5.21 -8.66
N ALA A 163 15.51 -4.91 -7.86
CA ALA A 163 15.53 -5.27 -6.44
C ALA A 163 14.49 -4.46 -5.65
N ASP A 164 14.42 -3.14 -5.84
CA ASP A 164 13.43 -2.29 -5.17
C ASP A 164 11.99 -2.80 -5.45
N ALA A 165 11.66 -3.08 -6.71
CA ALA A 165 10.35 -3.61 -7.09
C ALA A 165 10.08 -4.99 -6.48
N SER A 166 11.09 -5.84 -6.41
CA SER A 166 11.00 -7.18 -5.81
C SER A 166 10.80 -7.14 -4.30
N ASP A 167 11.35 -6.15 -3.61
CA ASP A 167 11.21 -5.98 -2.16
C ASP A 167 9.82 -5.47 -1.78
N ASP A 168 9.21 -4.63 -2.62
CA ASP A 168 7.80 -4.23 -2.49
C ASP A 168 6.87 -5.44 -2.61
N ILE A 169 7.10 -6.28 -3.62
CA ILE A 169 6.34 -7.51 -3.85
C ILE A 169 6.49 -8.48 -2.67
N TYR A 170 7.70 -8.57 -2.11
CA TYR A 170 7.95 -9.39 -0.93
C TYR A 170 7.18 -8.88 0.29
N SER A 171 7.24 -7.58 0.56
CA SER A 171 6.52 -6.93 1.66
C SER A 171 5.00 -7.10 1.52
N PHE A 172 4.46 -6.92 0.31
CA PHE A 172 3.05 -7.22 0.00
C PHE A 172 2.71 -8.68 0.32
N GLY A 173 3.57 -9.63 -0.08
CA GLY A 173 3.37 -11.05 0.18
C GLY A 173 3.30 -11.39 1.66
N LEU A 174 4.11 -10.74 2.50
CA LEU A 174 4.07 -10.90 3.96
C LEU A 174 2.74 -10.40 4.53
N VAL A 175 2.30 -9.21 4.13
CA VAL A 175 0.99 -8.65 4.53
C VAL A 175 -0.15 -9.59 4.11
N LEU A 176 -0.14 -10.08 2.86
CA LEU A 176 -1.17 -10.98 2.36
C LEU A 176 -1.21 -12.29 3.17
N LYS A 177 -0.07 -12.88 3.53
CA LYS A 177 -0.03 -14.09 4.39
C LYS A 177 -0.71 -13.86 5.74
N GLU A 178 -0.43 -12.73 6.39
CA GLU A 178 -1.06 -12.40 7.67
C GLU A 178 -2.58 -12.23 7.54
N VAL A 179 -3.02 -11.56 6.49
CA VAL A 179 -4.46 -11.35 6.21
C VAL A 179 -5.16 -12.68 5.93
N LEU A 180 -4.58 -13.55 5.09
CA LEU A 180 -5.16 -14.87 4.79
C LEU A 180 -5.25 -15.75 6.04
N LYS A 181 -4.26 -15.65 6.94
CA LYS A 181 -4.29 -16.33 8.23
C LYS A 181 -5.40 -15.78 9.14
N ALA A 182 -5.56 -14.45 9.20
CA ALA A 182 -6.56 -13.79 10.04
C ALA A 182 -7.99 -14.04 9.56
N THR A 183 -8.24 -14.05 8.24
CA THR A 183 -9.56 -14.35 7.65
C THR A 183 -9.89 -15.84 7.66
N GLY A 184 -8.89 -16.71 7.88
CA GLY A 184 -9.08 -18.16 7.71
C GLY A 184 -9.37 -18.58 6.28
N ASP A 185 -8.97 -17.76 5.29
CA ASP A 185 -9.17 -18.06 3.87
C ASP A 185 -8.43 -19.36 3.50
N ARG A 186 -9.17 -20.26 2.85
CA ARG A 186 -8.67 -21.55 2.37
C ARG A 186 -8.49 -21.59 0.85
N SER A 187 -8.61 -20.45 0.18
CA SER A 187 -8.41 -20.36 -1.26
C SER A 187 -6.94 -20.66 -1.59
N GLY A 188 -6.65 -21.81 -2.17
CA GLY A 188 -5.27 -22.18 -2.54
C GLY A 188 -4.63 -21.19 -3.51
N HIS A 189 -5.44 -20.42 -4.23
CA HIS A 189 -4.98 -19.42 -5.19
C HIS A 189 -4.23 -18.27 -4.51
N LEU A 190 -4.84 -17.55 -3.56
CA LEU A 190 -4.20 -16.42 -2.87
C LEU A 190 -3.01 -16.88 -2.02
N HIS A 191 -3.09 -18.06 -1.41
CA HIS A 191 -1.95 -18.66 -0.72
C HIS A 191 -0.77 -18.90 -1.67
N SER A 192 -1.01 -19.45 -2.87
CA SER A 192 0.03 -19.64 -3.89
C SER A 192 0.65 -18.32 -4.34
N VAL A 193 -0.16 -17.27 -4.49
CA VAL A 193 0.34 -15.91 -4.81
C VAL A 193 1.22 -15.39 -3.69
N ALA A 194 0.78 -15.47 -2.43
CA ALA A 194 1.53 -15.02 -1.27
C ALA A 194 2.87 -15.78 -1.10
N GLU A 195 2.87 -17.10 -1.31
CA GLU A 195 4.08 -17.92 -1.28
C GLU A 195 5.08 -17.51 -2.36
N ARG A 196 4.60 -17.26 -3.58
CA ARG A 196 5.46 -16.79 -4.67
C ARG A 196 6.01 -15.38 -4.40
N CYS A 197 5.21 -14.45 -3.87
CA CYS A 197 5.67 -13.13 -3.47
C CYS A 197 6.82 -13.20 -2.46
N THR A 198 6.73 -14.12 -1.49
CA THR A 198 7.69 -14.26 -0.39
C THR A 198 8.79 -15.30 -0.65
N HIS A 199 8.98 -15.71 -1.91
CA HIS A 199 10.05 -16.66 -2.24
C HIS A 199 11.43 -16.09 -1.83
N PRO A 200 12.30 -16.89 -1.18
CA PRO A 200 13.63 -16.42 -0.73
C PRO A 200 14.48 -15.88 -1.87
N ASP A 201 14.49 -16.56 -3.02
CA ASP A 201 15.18 -16.08 -4.22
C ASP A 201 14.27 -15.07 -4.98
N PRO A 202 14.68 -13.79 -5.10
CA PRO A 202 13.90 -12.77 -5.80
C PRO A 202 13.56 -13.12 -7.25
N ARG A 203 14.38 -13.92 -7.92
CA ARG A 203 14.16 -14.35 -9.33
C ARG A 203 12.94 -15.24 -9.50
N HIS A 204 12.44 -15.84 -8.42
CA HIS A 204 11.24 -16.67 -8.42
C HIS A 204 9.97 -15.89 -7.99
N ARG A 205 10.11 -14.66 -7.53
CA ARG A 205 8.98 -13.75 -7.24
C ARG A 205 8.31 -13.28 -8.54
N TYR A 206 7.25 -12.52 -8.42
CA TYR A 206 6.72 -11.77 -9.57
C TYR A 206 7.72 -10.70 -9.99
N ARG A 207 7.81 -10.47 -11.30
CA ARG A 207 8.80 -9.53 -11.85
C ARG A 207 8.45 -8.08 -11.52
N ASP A 208 7.15 -7.75 -11.58
CA ASP A 208 6.61 -6.41 -11.42
C ASP A 208 5.16 -6.47 -10.92
N VAL A 209 4.57 -5.30 -10.61
CA VAL A 209 3.18 -5.21 -10.16
C VAL A 209 2.17 -5.66 -11.22
N PRO A 210 2.32 -5.40 -12.53
CA PRO A 210 1.46 -5.99 -13.55
C PRO A 210 1.41 -7.52 -13.51
N ASP A 211 2.54 -8.21 -13.38
CA ASP A 211 2.58 -9.68 -13.23
C ASP A 211 1.85 -10.13 -11.95
N LEU A 212 2.05 -9.42 -10.84
CA LEU A 212 1.34 -9.68 -9.59
C LEU A 212 -0.18 -9.49 -9.75
N ARG A 213 -0.63 -8.41 -10.40
CA ARG A 213 -2.06 -8.15 -10.67
C ARG A 213 -2.71 -9.26 -11.48
N MET A 214 -2.05 -9.73 -12.55
CA MET A 214 -2.54 -10.86 -13.35
C MET A 214 -2.66 -12.12 -12.50
N ALA A 215 -1.72 -12.36 -11.62
CA ALA A 215 -1.77 -13.49 -10.70
C ALA A 215 -2.93 -13.35 -9.70
N LEU A 216 -3.09 -12.18 -9.07
CA LEU A 216 -4.19 -11.92 -8.10
C LEU A 216 -5.58 -12.02 -8.74
N ALA A 217 -5.74 -11.59 -9.99
CA ALA A 217 -7.00 -11.71 -10.72
C ALA A 217 -7.43 -13.17 -10.90
N GLY A 218 -6.53 -14.12 -10.69
CA GLY A 218 -6.78 -15.53 -10.88
C GLY A 218 -6.97 -15.89 -12.36
N ASN A 219 -6.85 -17.16 -12.65
CA ASN A 219 -7.03 -17.67 -14.01
C ASN A 219 -8.54 -17.77 -14.39
N SER A 220 -9.33 -16.71 -14.17
CA SER A 220 -10.71 -16.69 -14.67
C SER A 220 -10.73 -16.89 -16.21
N ASN A 221 -9.71 -16.35 -16.88
CA ASN A 221 -9.53 -16.54 -18.32
C ASN A 221 -9.07 -17.95 -18.69
N SER A 222 -8.30 -18.67 -17.85
CA SER A 222 -7.83 -20.01 -18.19
C SER A 222 -8.99 -21.02 -18.27
N ARG A 223 -9.99 -20.89 -17.38
CA ARG A 223 -11.22 -21.69 -17.49
C ARG A 223 -12.01 -21.33 -18.76
N LEU A 224 -12.12 -20.03 -19.06
CA LEU A 224 -12.77 -19.58 -20.29
C LEU A 224 -12.03 -20.08 -21.53
N TYR A 225 -10.72 -19.95 -21.59
CA TYR A 225 -9.89 -20.46 -22.68
C TYR A 225 -9.99 -21.99 -22.79
N SER A 226 -10.00 -22.73 -21.68
CA SER A 226 -10.19 -24.19 -21.70
C SER A 226 -11.54 -24.59 -22.25
N VAL A 227 -12.60 -23.86 -21.89
CA VAL A 227 -13.96 -24.10 -22.47
C VAL A 227 -14.01 -23.76 -23.95
N ILE A 228 -13.39 -22.64 -24.37
CA ILE A 228 -13.31 -22.26 -25.79
C ILE A 228 -12.52 -23.30 -26.60
N ILE A 229 -11.38 -23.76 -26.09
CA ILE A 229 -10.56 -24.80 -26.77
C ILE A 229 -11.33 -26.11 -26.87
N ALA A 230 -12.01 -26.54 -25.79
CA ALA A 230 -12.85 -27.73 -25.81
C ALA A 230 -14.00 -27.62 -26.82
N PHE A 231 -14.68 -26.46 -26.87
CA PHE A 231 -15.72 -26.19 -27.84
C PHE A 231 -15.22 -26.24 -29.30
N LEU A 232 -14.06 -25.56 -29.57
CA LEU A 232 -13.44 -25.61 -30.90
C LEU A 232 -13.03 -27.02 -31.31
N ALA A 233 -12.51 -27.84 -30.37
CA ALA A 233 -12.15 -29.22 -30.64
C ALA A 233 -13.39 -30.07 -30.99
N VAL A 234 -14.48 -29.88 -30.27
CA VAL A 234 -15.76 -30.57 -30.58
C VAL A 234 -16.30 -30.14 -31.95
N MET A 235 -16.26 -28.85 -32.26
CA MET A 235 -16.70 -28.31 -33.56
C MET A 235 -15.86 -28.86 -34.73
N THR A 236 -14.55 -28.95 -34.56
CA THR A 236 -13.67 -29.51 -35.59
C THR A 236 -13.94 -31.01 -35.83
N LEU A 237 -14.20 -31.78 -34.77
CA LEU A 237 -14.56 -33.17 -34.86
C LEU A 237 -15.91 -33.36 -35.58
N LEU A 238 -16.91 -32.53 -35.24
CA LEU A 238 -18.23 -32.57 -35.90
C LEU A 238 -18.15 -32.21 -37.38
N LEU A 239 -17.37 -31.17 -37.74
CA LEU A 239 -17.16 -30.79 -39.14
C LEU A 239 -16.43 -31.91 -39.90
N GLY A 240 -15.41 -32.51 -39.32
CA GLY A 240 -14.70 -33.66 -39.91
C GLY A 240 -15.63 -34.85 -40.16
N TRP A 241 -16.48 -35.19 -39.19
CA TRP A 241 -17.46 -36.25 -39.31
C TRP A 241 -18.51 -35.97 -40.42
N LEU A 242 -18.99 -34.70 -40.50
CA LEU A 242 -19.89 -34.26 -41.55
C LEU A 242 -19.29 -34.38 -42.97
N CYS A 243 -18.02 -33.96 -43.12
CA CYS A 243 -17.28 -34.10 -44.38
C CYS A 243 -17.10 -35.56 -44.81
N ILE A 244 -16.85 -36.47 -43.86
CA ILE A 244 -16.75 -37.92 -44.15
C ILE A 244 -18.10 -38.51 -44.55
N LYS A 245 -19.19 -38.06 -43.92
CA LYS A 245 -20.54 -38.58 -44.16
C LYS A 245 -21.20 -38.03 -45.44
N HIS A 246 -20.78 -36.84 -45.89
CA HIS A 246 -21.29 -36.20 -47.09
C HIS A 246 -20.11 -35.77 -48.01
N PRO A 247 -19.46 -36.73 -48.72
CA PRO A 247 -18.30 -36.43 -49.57
C PRO A 247 -18.64 -35.71 -50.86
N SER A 248 -19.83 -35.15 -51.02
CA SER A 248 -20.33 -34.51 -52.24
C SER A 248 -20.55 -33.00 -52.09
N PHE A 249 -19.59 -32.29 -51.49
CA PHE A 249 -19.47 -30.84 -51.62
C PHE A 249 -18.07 -30.46 -52.04
#